data_4adf8bafea2d308c5c37ea27f09797ec
#
_entry.id   4adf8bafea2d308c5c37ea27f09797ec
#
_cell.length_a   1.000
_cell.length_b   1.000
_cell.length_c   1.000
_cell.angle_alpha   90.00
_cell.angle_beta   90.00
_cell.angle_gamma   90.00
#
_symmetry.space_group_name_H-M   'P 1'
#
loop_
_entity.id
_entity.type
_entity.pdbx_description
1 polymer ?
#
loop_
_entity_poly.entity_id
_entity_poly.type
_entity_poly.pdbx_seq_one_letter_code
_entity_poly.pdbx_strand_id
1 'polypeptide(L)'
;MAREIVLDTETTGLDPRTGHRLIEIACIELEDLLPTGRSFHRYMHPDREIDPDAQRVHGISLAFLADKPRFNHPDVAEAFLEFVGDSPLVAHNAPFDRGFINHELERAKLAPLHEARWIDTLPLAQKRFPGMHNSLDALCKRYKISLADREKHGALIDTRLLAAVYLELRGGRERGLDLTVKAQRGTEAVIAAVAYGPRPRPLAPRSTDAERAAHAEFIGGVLKDKAIWRRFGV
;
A
#
# COMPACT_ATOMS: atom_id res chain seq x y z
N MET A 1 -0.11 0.80 14.75
CA MET A 1 0.46 1.14 13.43
C MET A 1 0.73 -0.16 12.70
N ALA A 2 0.30 -0.26 11.44
CA ALA A 2 0.45 -1.50 10.66
C ALA A 2 1.80 -1.44 9.92
N ARG A 3 2.70 -2.36 10.28
CA ARG A 3 3.98 -2.55 9.59
C ARG A 3 3.79 -3.49 8.41
N GLU A 4 4.23 -3.10 7.22
CA GLU A 4 4.21 -3.90 5.99
C GLU A 4 5.57 -3.81 5.31
N ILE A 5 5.97 -4.84 4.58
CA ILE A 5 7.23 -4.87 3.83
C ILE A 5 6.91 -4.97 2.34
N VAL A 6 7.23 -3.94 1.60
CA VAL A 6 7.19 -3.99 0.13
C VAL A 6 8.49 -4.60 -0.35
N LEU A 7 8.42 -5.53 -1.29
CA LEU A 7 9.59 -6.19 -1.83
C LEU A 7 9.47 -6.44 -3.34
N ASP A 8 10.63 -6.62 -3.95
CA ASP A 8 10.79 -7.02 -5.34
C ASP A 8 12.07 -7.84 -5.49
N THR A 9 12.14 -8.69 -6.52
CA THR A 9 13.26 -9.62 -6.73
C THR A 9 13.69 -9.67 -8.18
N GLU A 10 15.01 -9.84 -8.42
CA GLU A 10 15.56 -10.20 -9.73
C GLU A 10 16.09 -11.62 -9.68
N THR A 11 15.97 -12.31 -10.81
CA THR A 11 16.23 -13.76 -10.91
C THR A 11 17.00 -14.12 -12.15
N THR A 12 17.57 -15.33 -12.17
CA THR A 12 18.27 -15.85 -13.38
C THR A 12 17.33 -16.29 -14.50
N GLY A 13 16.01 -16.27 -14.27
CA GLY A 13 14.97 -16.70 -15.23
C GLY A 13 13.61 -16.82 -14.56
N LEU A 14 12.66 -17.54 -15.14
CA LEU A 14 11.24 -17.41 -14.80
C LEU A 14 10.69 -18.41 -13.78
N ASP A 15 11.30 -19.60 -13.60
CA ASP A 15 10.74 -20.65 -12.73
C ASP A 15 11.82 -21.27 -11.82
N PRO A 16 11.73 -21.14 -10.50
CA PRO A 16 12.69 -21.72 -9.57
C PRO A 16 12.74 -23.26 -9.64
N ARG A 17 11.65 -23.92 -10.04
CA ARG A 17 11.57 -25.39 -10.18
C ARG A 17 12.41 -25.91 -11.32
N THR A 18 12.74 -25.08 -12.32
CA THR A 18 13.67 -25.41 -13.39
C THR A 18 15.11 -25.06 -13.05
N GLY A 19 15.37 -24.71 -11.79
CA GLY A 19 16.68 -24.43 -11.25
C GLY A 19 17.10 -22.96 -11.34
N HIS A 20 16.21 -22.05 -11.75
CA HIS A 20 16.49 -20.62 -11.69
C HIS A 20 16.63 -20.14 -10.24
N ARG A 21 17.41 -19.10 -10.07
CA ARG A 21 17.87 -18.63 -8.76
C ARG A 21 17.57 -17.14 -8.57
N LEU A 22 17.42 -16.77 -7.31
CA LEU A 22 17.36 -15.38 -6.88
C LEU A 22 18.75 -14.73 -6.95
N ILE A 23 18.85 -13.54 -7.50
CA ILE A 23 20.13 -12.80 -7.63
C ILE A 23 20.11 -11.42 -6.99
N GLU A 24 18.95 -10.83 -6.81
CA GLU A 24 18.76 -9.58 -6.09
C GLU A 24 17.44 -9.64 -5.31
N ILE A 25 17.44 -9.12 -4.10
CA ILE A 25 16.24 -8.91 -3.29
C ILE A 25 16.32 -7.53 -2.65
N ALA A 26 15.24 -6.77 -2.76
CA ALA A 26 15.09 -5.50 -2.07
C ALA A 26 13.77 -5.45 -1.30
N CYS A 27 13.82 -4.89 -0.10
CA CYS A 27 12.67 -4.69 0.76
C CYS A 27 12.68 -3.26 1.31
N ILE A 28 11.50 -2.66 1.41
CA ILE A 28 11.29 -1.36 2.05
C ILE A 28 10.21 -1.52 3.11
N GLU A 29 10.50 -1.02 4.29
CA GLU A 29 9.54 -1.01 5.39
C GLU A 29 8.57 0.15 5.23
N LEU A 30 7.29 -0.17 5.35
CA LEU A 30 6.21 0.81 5.47
C LEU A 30 5.60 0.75 6.87
N GLU A 31 5.24 1.90 7.39
CA GLU A 31 4.38 2.05 8.55
C GLU A 31 3.17 2.90 8.15
N ASP A 32 1.97 2.33 8.31
CA ASP A 32 0.73 2.95 7.84
C ASP A 32 0.80 3.43 6.37
N LEU A 33 1.36 2.60 5.49
CA LEU A 33 1.56 2.82 4.05
C LEU A 33 2.66 3.82 3.68
N LEU A 34 3.38 4.40 4.64
CA LEU A 34 4.46 5.37 4.38
C LEU A 34 5.83 4.74 4.64
N PRO A 35 6.83 4.99 3.78
CA PRO A 35 8.19 4.50 4.01
C PRO A 35 8.78 5.04 5.31
N THR A 36 9.35 4.15 6.14
CA THR A 36 10.04 4.51 7.39
C THR A 36 11.49 4.94 7.17
N GLY A 37 12.03 4.69 5.98
CA GLY A 37 13.44 4.86 5.65
C GLY A 37 14.28 3.60 5.91
N ARG A 38 13.73 2.56 6.56
CA ARG A 38 14.41 1.27 6.72
C ARG A 38 14.25 0.43 5.45
N SER A 39 15.36 -0.17 5.02
CA SER A 39 15.39 -1.03 3.83
C SER A 39 16.38 -2.18 4.01
N PHE A 40 16.11 -3.26 3.30
CA PHE A 40 17.01 -4.40 3.14
C PHE A 40 17.28 -4.57 1.65
N HIS A 41 18.55 -4.73 1.27
CA HIS A 41 18.93 -4.91 -0.13
C HIS A 41 20.17 -5.80 -0.21
N ARG A 42 20.10 -6.89 -0.98
CA ARG A 42 21.20 -7.82 -1.18
C ARG A 42 21.26 -8.34 -2.61
N TYR A 43 22.47 -8.50 -3.09
CA TYR A 43 22.78 -9.27 -4.27
C TYR A 43 23.33 -10.65 -3.88
N MET A 44 23.06 -11.67 -4.69
CA MET A 44 23.46 -13.04 -4.42
C MET A 44 24.08 -13.69 -5.64
N HIS A 45 25.12 -14.52 -5.40
CA HIS A 45 25.69 -15.40 -6.43
C HIS A 45 24.75 -16.59 -6.68
N PRO A 46 24.31 -16.82 -7.94
CA PRO A 46 23.28 -17.83 -8.24
C PRO A 46 23.80 -19.26 -8.40
N ASP A 47 25.12 -19.48 -8.47
CA ASP A 47 25.77 -20.75 -8.83
C ASP A 47 25.31 -21.30 -10.20
N ARG A 48 24.90 -20.46 -11.10
CA ARG A 48 24.48 -20.79 -12.46
C ARG A 48 24.56 -19.59 -13.39
N GLU A 49 24.47 -19.84 -14.68
CA GLU A 49 24.34 -18.79 -15.68
C GLU A 49 22.99 -18.08 -15.58
N ILE A 50 22.98 -16.81 -15.98
CA ILE A 50 21.78 -15.97 -16.06
C ILE A 50 21.24 -16.09 -17.49
N ASP A 51 19.94 -16.31 -17.63
CA ASP A 51 19.31 -16.33 -18.94
C ASP A 51 19.48 -14.98 -19.64
N PRO A 52 19.84 -14.97 -20.93
CA PRO A 52 20.07 -13.72 -21.67
C PRO A 52 18.86 -12.77 -21.64
N ASP A 53 17.65 -13.32 -21.63
CA ASP A 53 16.42 -12.52 -21.55
C ASP A 53 16.26 -11.85 -20.19
N ALA A 54 16.52 -12.57 -19.10
CA ALA A 54 16.52 -12.01 -17.76
C ALA A 54 17.60 -10.93 -17.60
N GLN A 55 18.83 -11.22 -18.05
CA GLN A 55 19.92 -10.26 -18.01
C GLN A 55 19.62 -8.98 -18.83
N ARG A 56 18.88 -9.10 -19.93
CA ARG A 56 18.48 -7.93 -20.74
C ARG A 56 17.52 -7.04 -19.95
N VAL A 57 16.66 -7.61 -19.12
CA VAL A 57 15.67 -6.90 -18.31
C VAL A 57 16.36 -6.15 -17.16
N HIS A 58 17.06 -6.84 -16.27
CA HIS A 58 17.65 -6.26 -15.06
C HIS A 58 19.10 -5.74 -15.24
N GLY A 59 19.81 -6.20 -16.26
CA GLY A 59 21.17 -5.74 -16.58
C GLY A 59 22.28 -6.25 -15.66
N ILE A 60 21.97 -7.12 -14.70
CA ILE A 60 22.93 -7.69 -13.75
C ILE A 60 23.73 -8.78 -14.48
N SER A 61 25.07 -8.70 -14.42
CA SER A 61 25.95 -9.72 -15.02
C SER A 61 26.43 -10.73 -13.97
N LEU A 62 26.73 -11.94 -14.42
CA LEU A 62 27.33 -12.94 -13.53
C LEU A 62 28.67 -12.47 -12.96
N ALA A 63 29.45 -11.71 -13.75
CA ALA A 63 30.71 -11.12 -13.29
C ALA A 63 30.52 -10.14 -12.12
N PHE A 64 29.44 -9.36 -12.12
CA PHE A 64 29.07 -8.48 -10.98
C PHE A 64 28.72 -9.27 -9.72
N LEU A 65 28.17 -10.47 -9.89
CA LEU A 65 27.75 -11.32 -8.78
C LEU A 65 28.85 -12.25 -8.26
N ALA A 66 30.02 -12.28 -8.90
CA ALA A 66 31.07 -13.28 -8.61
C ALA A 66 31.59 -13.26 -7.16
N ASP A 67 31.59 -12.08 -6.53
CA ASP A 67 32.03 -11.85 -5.15
C ASP A 67 30.88 -11.80 -4.13
N LYS A 68 29.64 -11.96 -4.57
CA LYS A 68 28.46 -11.85 -3.71
C LYS A 68 28.22 -13.17 -2.95
N PRO A 69 27.68 -13.09 -1.73
CA PRO A 69 27.31 -14.27 -0.96
C PRO A 69 26.20 -15.05 -1.67
N ARG A 70 26.08 -16.35 -1.36
CA ARG A 70 24.92 -17.13 -1.74
C ARG A 70 23.72 -16.81 -0.87
N PHE A 71 22.51 -17.18 -1.31
CA PHE A 71 21.30 -16.94 -0.54
C PHE A 71 21.34 -17.54 0.88
N ASN A 72 21.93 -18.75 1.04
CA ASN A 72 22.02 -19.42 2.33
C ASN A 72 23.06 -18.82 3.30
N HIS A 73 23.74 -17.74 2.92
CA HIS A 73 24.63 -17.02 3.84
C HIS A 73 23.79 -16.30 4.92
N PRO A 74 24.24 -16.27 6.19
CA PRO A 74 23.48 -15.59 7.26
C PRO A 74 23.14 -14.13 6.97
N ASP A 75 24.09 -13.37 6.40
CA ASP A 75 23.89 -11.95 6.02
C ASP A 75 22.85 -11.76 4.91
N VAL A 76 22.35 -12.85 4.31
CA VAL A 76 21.28 -12.82 3.32
C VAL A 76 20.03 -13.46 3.89
N ALA A 77 19.99 -14.77 4.10
CA ALA A 77 18.78 -15.47 4.48
C ALA A 77 18.28 -15.12 5.88
N GLU A 78 19.16 -15.17 6.89
CA GLU A 78 18.77 -14.88 8.26
C GLU A 78 18.48 -13.38 8.43
N ALA A 79 19.32 -12.51 7.87
CA ALA A 79 19.09 -11.06 7.90
C ALA A 79 17.82 -10.66 7.15
N PHE A 80 17.46 -11.35 6.06
CA PHE A 80 16.18 -11.16 5.37
C PHE A 80 15.01 -11.54 6.28
N LEU A 81 15.07 -12.73 6.90
CA LEU A 81 14.00 -13.19 7.80
C LEU A 81 13.85 -12.29 9.02
N GLU A 82 14.95 -11.81 9.59
CA GLU A 82 14.96 -10.84 10.68
C GLU A 82 14.30 -9.51 10.24
N PHE A 83 14.66 -9.02 9.05
CA PHE A 83 14.10 -7.77 8.53
C PHE A 83 12.60 -7.86 8.30
N VAL A 84 12.10 -8.95 7.68
CA VAL A 84 10.68 -9.09 7.40
C VAL A 84 9.86 -9.47 8.62
N GLY A 85 10.45 -10.15 9.62
CA GLY A 85 9.77 -10.63 10.83
C GLY A 85 8.44 -11.31 10.48
N ASP A 86 7.37 -10.97 11.20
CA ASP A 86 6.02 -11.47 10.96
C ASP A 86 5.15 -10.54 10.10
N SER A 87 5.72 -9.48 9.53
CA SER A 87 4.97 -8.47 8.78
C SER A 87 4.36 -9.03 7.49
N PRO A 88 3.22 -8.51 7.02
CA PRO A 88 2.74 -8.73 5.67
C PRO A 88 3.76 -8.30 4.62
N LEU A 89 3.84 -9.07 3.53
CA LEU A 89 4.77 -8.86 2.41
C LEU A 89 3.98 -8.41 1.19
N VAL A 90 4.35 -7.28 0.63
CA VAL A 90 3.67 -6.67 -0.52
C VAL A 90 4.55 -6.81 -1.75
N ALA A 91 4.05 -7.45 -2.80
CA ALA A 91 4.74 -7.57 -4.09
C ALA A 91 3.78 -7.38 -5.26
N HIS A 92 4.32 -7.15 -6.46
CA HIS A 92 3.52 -7.01 -7.67
C HIS A 92 3.59 -8.30 -8.50
N ASN A 93 2.51 -9.06 -8.58
CA ASN A 93 2.51 -10.48 -8.98
C ASN A 93 3.24 -11.35 -7.94
N ALA A 94 2.83 -11.22 -6.69
CA ALA A 94 3.45 -11.84 -5.52
C ALA A 94 3.72 -13.36 -5.64
N PRO A 95 2.97 -14.19 -6.39
CA PRO A 95 3.30 -15.59 -6.60
C PRO A 95 4.70 -15.81 -7.19
N PHE A 96 5.20 -14.89 -8.02
CA PHE A 96 6.54 -14.97 -8.60
C PHE A 96 7.61 -14.84 -7.51
N ASP A 97 7.63 -13.73 -6.78
CA ASP A 97 8.62 -13.47 -5.74
C ASP A 97 8.54 -14.51 -4.62
N ARG A 98 7.33 -14.85 -4.18
CA ARG A 98 7.09 -15.90 -3.19
C ARG A 98 7.68 -17.23 -3.63
N GLY A 99 7.49 -17.60 -4.89
CA GLY A 99 8.00 -18.84 -5.45
C GLY A 99 9.51 -18.94 -5.35
N PHE A 100 10.21 -17.88 -5.74
CA PHE A 100 11.67 -17.82 -5.68
C PHE A 100 12.19 -17.76 -4.24
N ILE A 101 11.64 -16.88 -3.41
CA ILE A 101 12.07 -16.73 -2.02
C ILE A 101 11.86 -18.04 -1.25
N ASN A 102 10.71 -18.67 -1.35
CA ASN A 102 10.43 -19.93 -0.66
C ASN A 102 11.31 -21.06 -1.15
N HIS A 103 11.57 -21.14 -2.46
CA HIS A 103 12.50 -22.12 -3.01
C HIS A 103 13.93 -21.96 -2.46
N GLU A 104 14.41 -20.73 -2.34
CA GLU A 104 15.74 -20.46 -1.75
C GLU A 104 15.76 -20.75 -0.24
N LEU A 105 14.70 -20.43 0.49
CA LEU A 105 14.56 -20.77 1.93
C LEU A 105 14.58 -22.26 2.15
N GLU A 106 13.83 -23.05 1.36
CA GLU A 106 13.81 -24.51 1.42
C GLU A 106 15.21 -25.09 1.13
N ARG A 107 15.92 -24.56 0.13
CA ARG A 107 17.31 -24.96 -0.18
C ARG A 107 18.27 -24.63 0.96
N ALA A 108 18.03 -23.53 1.67
CA ALA A 108 18.77 -23.15 2.88
C ALA A 108 18.34 -23.94 4.14
N LYS A 109 17.37 -24.87 4.02
CA LYS A 109 16.75 -25.61 5.13
C LYS A 109 16.06 -24.73 6.16
N LEU A 110 15.54 -23.59 5.71
CA LEU A 110 14.73 -22.64 6.48
C LEU A 110 13.25 -22.82 6.13
N ALA A 111 12.38 -22.41 7.05
CA ALA A 111 10.94 -22.51 6.85
C ALA A 111 10.47 -21.54 5.75
N PRO A 112 9.63 -21.97 4.80
CA PRO A 112 9.05 -21.10 3.79
C PRO A 112 8.07 -20.11 4.43
N LEU A 113 7.92 -18.96 3.78
CA LEU A 113 6.98 -17.92 4.20
C LEU A 113 5.55 -18.32 3.78
N HIS A 114 4.64 -18.28 4.76
CA HIS A 114 3.26 -18.69 4.54
C HIS A 114 2.55 -17.77 3.55
N GLU A 115 1.71 -18.34 2.68
CA GLU A 115 0.98 -17.61 1.64
C GLU A 115 0.11 -16.48 2.18
N ALA A 116 -0.55 -16.68 3.32
CA ALA A 116 -1.43 -15.68 3.93
C ALA A 116 -0.72 -14.37 4.33
N ARG A 117 0.61 -14.35 4.34
CA ARG A 117 1.39 -13.13 4.60
C ARG A 117 1.52 -12.22 3.38
N TRP A 118 1.18 -12.72 2.17
CA TRP A 118 1.45 -12.00 0.95
C TRP A 118 0.26 -11.17 0.49
N ILE A 119 0.52 -9.93 0.16
CA ILE A 119 -0.40 -8.98 -0.45
C ILE A 119 0.04 -8.79 -1.90
N ASP A 120 -0.74 -9.31 -2.83
CA ASP A 120 -0.48 -9.12 -4.26
C ASP A 120 -1.15 -7.85 -4.75
N THR A 121 -0.35 -6.91 -5.24
CA THR A 121 -0.86 -5.64 -5.76
C THR A 121 -1.45 -5.75 -7.17
N LEU A 122 -1.13 -6.81 -7.93
CA LEU A 122 -1.65 -7.01 -9.28
C LEU A 122 -3.18 -7.22 -9.30
N PRO A 123 -3.78 -8.11 -8.49
CA PRO A 123 -5.24 -8.22 -8.37
C PRO A 123 -5.90 -6.94 -7.86
N LEU A 124 -5.25 -6.20 -6.95
CA LEU A 124 -5.76 -4.90 -6.49
C LEU A 124 -5.85 -3.90 -7.64
N ALA A 125 -4.79 -3.84 -8.45
CA ALA A 125 -4.76 -2.99 -9.64
C ALA A 125 -5.80 -3.40 -10.69
N GLN A 126 -5.94 -4.70 -10.96
CA GLN A 126 -6.92 -5.25 -11.90
C GLN A 126 -8.36 -4.93 -11.48
N LYS A 127 -8.64 -5.00 -10.16
CA LYS A 127 -9.95 -4.61 -9.63
C LYS A 127 -10.23 -3.12 -9.80
N ARG A 128 -9.19 -2.27 -9.64
CA ARG A 128 -9.31 -0.81 -9.77
C ARG A 128 -9.37 -0.37 -11.23
N PHE A 129 -8.68 -1.08 -12.13
CA PHE A 129 -8.54 -0.77 -13.55
C PHE A 129 -8.81 -2.00 -14.42
N PRO A 130 -10.06 -2.48 -14.47
CA PRO A 130 -10.39 -3.68 -15.21
C PRO A 130 -10.14 -3.48 -16.73
N GLY A 131 -9.60 -4.52 -17.38
CA GLY A 131 -9.31 -4.49 -18.81
C GLY A 131 -8.13 -3.64 -19.26
N MET A 132 -7.39 -3.02 -18.30
CA MET A 132 -6.21 -2.20 -18.61
C MET A 132 -4.92 -2.96 -18.30
N HIS A 133 -3.80 -2.52 -18.92
CA HIS A 133 -2.48 -2.96 -18.53
C HIS A 133 -2.18 -2.51 -17.09
N ASN A 134 -1.83 -3.47 -16.24
CA ASN A 134 -1.57 -3.26 -14.81
C ASN A 134 -0.16 -3.69 -14.41
N SER A 135 0.83 -3.65 -15.31
CA SER A 135 2.24 -3.76 -14.94
C SER A 135 2.67 -2.57 -14.05
N LEU A 136 3.74 -2.73 -13.30
CA LEU A 136 4.27 -1.67 -12.44
C LEU A 136 4.49 -0.37 -13.23
N ASP A 137 5.08 -0.44 -14.44
CA ASP A 137 5.26 0.71 -15.34
C ASP A 137 3.96 1.37 -15.75
N ALA A 138 2.95 0.57 -16.11
CA ALA A 138 1.65 1.10 -16.50
C ALA A 138 0.96 1.82 -15.32
N LEU A 139 1.12 1.29 -14.10
CA LEU A 139 0.60 1.91 -12.88
C LEU A 139 1.37 3.19 -12.52
N CYS A 140 2.70 3.18 -12.61
CA CYS A 140 3.51 4.38 -12.39
C CYS A 140 3.11 5.51 -13.35
N LYS A 141 2.98 5.22 -14.65
CA LYS A 141 2.52 6.21 -15.64
C LYS A 141 1.13 6.75 -15.32
N ARG A 142 0.21 5.88 -14.91
CA ARG A 142 -1.17 6.24 -14.57
C ARG A 142 -1.26 7.14 -13.35
N TYR A 143 -0.47 6.83 -12.32
CA TYR A 143 -0.40 7.62 -11.08
C TYR A 143 0.59 8.80 -11.16
N LYS A 144 1.22 9.02 -12.33
CA LYS A 144 2.22 10.08 -12.55
C LYS A 144 3.42 9.98 -11.59
N ILE A 145 3.80 8.75 -11.26
CA ILE A 145 5.01 8.44 -10.50
C ILE A 145 6.19 8.47 -11.47
N SER A 146 7.23 9.24 -11.15
CA SER A 146 8.39 9.41 -12.04
C SER A 146 9.16 8.11 -12.19
N LEU A 147 9.51 7.79 -13.43
CA LEU A 147 10.40 6.68 -13.81
C LEU A 147 11.81 7.18 -14.22
N ALA A 148 12.13 8.45 -13.92
CA ALA A 148 13.35 9.10 -14.41
C ALA A 148 14.63 8.39 -13.95
N ASP A 149 14.63 7.75 -12.78
CA ASP A 149 15.78 7.04 -12.22
C ASP A 149 15.85 5.56 -12.63
N ARG A 150 14.95 5.11 -13.54
CA ARG A 150 14.82 3.72 -13.94
C ARG A 150 15.29 3.50 -15.37
N GLU A 151 16.60 3.38 -15.55
CA GLU A 151 17.18 2.99 -16.85
C GLU A 151 16.98 1.50 -17.14
N LYS A 152 17.04 0.66 -16.11
CA LYS A 152 16.80 -0.79 -16.13
C LYS A 152 15.98 -1.22 -14.93
N HIS A 153 15.42 -2.42 -14.97
CA HIS A 153 14.83 -3.04 -13.81
C HIS A 153 15.90 -3.30 -12.75
N GLY A 154 15.59 -3.05 -11.51
CA GLY A 154 16.44 -3.34 -10.37
C GLY A 154 15.58 -3.36 -9.13
N ALA A 155 15.70 -4.43 -8.32
CA ALA A 155 14.77 -4.70 -7.23
C ALA A 155 14.60 -3.50 -6.28
N LEU A 156 15.65 -2.75 -5.98
CA LEU A 156 15.56 -1.61 -5.07
C LEU A 156 14.74 -0.45 -5.66
N ILE A 157 14.91 -0.15 -6.95
CA ILE A 157 14.16 0.92 -7.62
C ILE A 157 12.70 0.49 -7.76
N ASP A 158 12.46 -0.75 -8.19
CA ASP A 158 11.12 -1.29 -8.39
C ASP A 158 10.36 -1.41 -7.08
N THR A 159 11.01 -1.78 -5.97
CA THR A 159 10.42 -1.74 -4.63
C THR A 159 9.98 -0.33 -4.22
N ARG A 160 10.77 0.72 -4.52
CA ARG A 160 10.38 2.13 -4.25
C ARG A 160 9.18 2.56 -5.08
N LEU A 161 9.18 2.22 -6.36
CA LEU A 161 8.05 2.50 -7.24
C LEU A 161 6.80 1.75 -6.80
N LEU A 162 6.95 0.47 -6.41
CA LEU A 162 5.86 -0.34 -5.90
C LEU A 162 5.28 0.21 -4.59
N ALA A 163 6.11 0.71 -3.68
CA ALA A 163 5.64 1.35 -2.45
C ALA A 163 4.75 2.57 -2.75
N ALA A 164 5.16 3.41 -3.72
CA ALA A 164 4.37 4.55 -4.15
C ALA A 164 3.05 4.13 -4.85
N VAL A 165 3.11 3.13 -5.73
CA VAL A 165 1.93 2.57 -6.41
C VAL A 165 0.98 1.93 -5.39
N TYR A 166 1.49 1.19 -4.42
CA TYR A 166 0.70 0.55 -3.38
C TYR A 166 -0.06 1.57 -2.53
N LEU A 167 0.59 2.67 -2.13
CA LEU A 167 -0.06 3.78 -1.45
C LEU A 167 -1.25 4.30 -2.27
N GLU A 168 -1.08 4.53 -3.58
CA GLU A 168 -2.15 5.01 -4.45
C GLU A 168 -3.27 3.98 -4.64
N LEU A 169 -2.95 2.69 -4.76
CA LEU A 169 -3.94 1.60 -4.81
C LEU A 169 -4.78 1.51 -3.54
N ARG A 170 -4.19 1.85 -2.39
CA ARG A 170 -4.86 1.85 -1.07
C ARG A 170 -5.62 3.14 -0.75
N GLY A 171 -5.70 4.08 -1.69
CA GLY A 171 -6.48 5.31 -1.55
C GLY A 171 -5.67 6.61 -1.61
N GLY A 172 -4.36 6.53 -1.82
CA GLY A 172 -3.46 7.68 -1.96
C GLY A 172 -3.14 8.36 -0.63
N ARG A 173 -2.42 9.49 -0.72
CA ARG A 173 -2.06 10.33 0.43
C ARG A 173 -3.28 10.99 1.08
N GLU A 174 -4.30 11.29 0.30
CA GLU A 174 -5.58 11.76 0.80
C GLU A 174 -6.41 10.55 1.22
N ARG A 175 -6.30 10.15 2.48
CA ARG A 175 -7.24 9.19 3.06
C ARG A 175 -8.61 9.81 3.03
N GLY A 176 -9.46 9.39 2.08
CA GLY A 176 -10.88 9.70 2.14
C GLY A 176 -11.39 9.28 3.53
N LEU A 177 -12.11 10.17 4.20
CA LEU A 177 -12.76 9.85 5.45
C LEU A 177 -13.73 8.70 5.16
N ASP A 178 -13.34 7.47 5.49
CA ASP A 178 -14.22 6.31 5.34
C ASP A 178 -15.30 6.38 6.41
N LEU A 179 -16.40 7.02 6.04
CA LEU A 179 -17.58 7.11 6.88
C LEU A 179 -18.45 5.84 6.86
N THR A 180 -18.00 4.80 6.16
CA THR A 180 -18.65 3.49 6.21
C THR A 180 -18.41 2.89 7.58
N VAL A 181 -19.38 3.03 8.46
CA VAL A 181 -19.48 2.24 9.69
C VAL A 181 -19.54 0.78 9.23
N LYS A 182 -18.45 0.02 9.40
CA LYS A 182 -18.51 -1.44 9.29
C LYS A 182 -19.54 -1.89 10.31
N ALA A 183 -20.74 -2.20 9.85
CA ALA A 183 -21.70 -2.88 10.67
C ALA A 183 -21.04 -4.21 11.10
N GLN A 184 -20.46 -4.22 12.28
CA GLN A 184 -20.09 -5.45 12.96
C GLN A 184 -21.41 -6.22 13.16
N ARG A 185 -21.62 -7.27 12.36
CA ARG A 185 -22.59 -8.30 12.67
C ARG A 185 -22.12 -9.00 13.94
N GLY A 186 -22.59 -8.52 15.06
CA GLY A 186 -22.30 -9.10 16.36
C GLY A 186 -22.84 -8.20 17.45
N THR A 187 -24.03 -8.57 17.97
CA THR A 187 -24.78 -7.94 19.08
C THR A 187 -25.32 -6.54 18.77
N GLU A 188 -26.60 -6.46 18.56
CA GLU A 188 -27.39 -5.26 18.71
C GLU A 188 -27.19 -4.69 20.12
N ALA A 189 -26.11 -3.91 20.29
CA ALA A 189 -26.11 -2.90 21.32
C ALA A 189 -27.15 -1.87 20.85
N VAL A 190 -28.36 -2.00 21.30
CA VAL A 190 -29.34 -0.92 21.28
C VAL A 190 -28.60 0.27 21.89
N ILE A 191 -28.12 1.18 21.03
CA ILE A 191 -27.73 2.50 21.51
C ILE A 191 -29.02 3.13 21.96
N ALA A 192 -29.33 2.93 23.25
CA ALA A 192 -30.42 3.67 23.89
C ALA A 192 -30.11 5.14 23.61
N ALA A 193 -30.98 5.80 22.87
CA ALA A 193 -30.88 7.22 22.63
C ALA A 193 -30.76 7.87 24.00
N VAL A 194 -29.59 8.37 24.34
CA VAL A 194 -29.41 9.14 25.57
C VAL A 194 -30.26 10.38 25.39
N ALA A 195 -31.45 10.40 25.99
CA ALA A 195 -32.27 11.58 26.02
C ALA A 195 -31.52 12.61 26.87
N TYR A 196 -30.85 13.52 26.20
CA TYR A 196 -30.26 14.66 26.87
C TYR A 196 -31.40 15.50 27.46
N GLY A 197 -31.41 15.67 28.77
CA GLY A 197 -32.29 16.57 29.44
C GLY A 197 -32.17 18.01 28.95
N PRO A 198 -33.13 18.88 29.28
CA PRO A 198 -33.06 20.28 28.88
C PRO A 198 -31.76 20.90 29.36
N ARG A 199 -31.17 21.72 28.51
CA ARG A 199 -29.86 22.33 28.78
C ARG A 199 -29.90 23.09 30.13
N PRO A 200 -28.93 22.86 31.04
CA PRO A 200 -28.97 23.44 32.38
C PRO A 200 -28.87 24.98 32.39
N ARG A 201 -28.40 25.57 31.32
CA ARG A 201 -28.36 27.03 31.14
C ARG A 201 -28.78 27.38 29.73
N PRO A 202 -29.85 28.18 29.54
CA PRO A 202 -30.20 28.73 28.24
C PRO A 202 -29.03 29.60 27.71
N LEU A 203 -28.66 29.41 26.45
CA LEU A 203 -27.71 30.33 25.82
C LEU A 203 -28.42 31.65 25.55
N ALA A 204 -27.80 32.75 25.95
CA ALA A 204 -28.22 34.08 25.49
C ALA A 204 -28.18 34.13 23.96
N PRO A 205 -29.22 34.67 23.30
CA PRO A 205 -29.20 34.86 21.85
C PRO A 205 -27.97 35.69 21.46
N ARG A 206 -27.23 35.26 20.44
CA ARG A 206 -26.10 36.01 19.94
C ARG A 206 -26.51 37.18 19.02
N SER A 207 -27.75 37.10 18.49
CA SER A 207 -28.33 38.15 17.67
C SER A 207 -28.88 39.29 18.53
N THR A 208 -28.61 40.53 18.12
CA THR A 208 -29.18 41.74 18.69
C THR A 208 -30.65 41.87 18.27
N ASP A 209 -31.43 42.71 19.02
CA ASP A 209 -32.80 42.98 18.63
C ASP A 209 -32.90 43.68 17.25
N ALA A 210 -31.95 44.53 16.93
CA ALA A 210 -31.85 45.18 15.61
C ALA A 210 -31.62 44.17 14.47
N GLU A 211 -30.76 43.20 14.66
CA GLU A 211 -30.52 42.13 13.66
C GLU A 211 -31.76 41.25 13.50
N ARG A 212 -32.49 40.95 14.58
CA ARG A 212 -33.74 40.18 14.50
C ARG A 212 -34.82 40.95 13.74
N ALA A 213 -34.93 42.23 14.00
CA ALA A 213 -35.88 43.12 13.29
C ALA A 213 -35.56 43.19 11.81
N ALA A 214 -34.31 43.41 11.44
CA ALA A 214 -33.85 43.46 10.03
C ALA A 214 -34.08 42.10 9.32
N HIS A 215 -33.85 40.98 10.01
CA HIS A 215 -34.13 39.66 9.47
C HIS A 215 -35.62 39.42 9.24
N ALA A 216 -36.47 39.85 10.16
CA ALA A 216 -37.95 39.72 10.02
C ALA A 216 -38.44 40.58 8.83
N GLU A 217 -37.94 41.79 8.68
CA GLU A 217 -38.23 42.65 7.54
C GLU A 217 -37.80 42.07 6.20
N PHE A 218 -36.59 41.48 6.15
CA PHE A 218 -36.09 40.79 4.97
C PHE A 218 -36.95 39.59 4.60
N ILE A 219 -37.33 38.75 5.58
CA ILE A 219 -38.21 37.62 5.35
C ILE A 219 -39.57 38.06 4.84
N GLY A 220 -40.17 39.08 5.46
CA GLY A 220 -41.52 39.59 5.10
C GLY A 220 -41.53 40.36 3.77
N GLY A 221 -40.50 41.14 3.52
CA GLY A 221 -40.44 42.07 2.37
C GLY A 221 -39.88 41.39 1.09
N VAL A 222 -38.76 40.68 1.23
CA VAL A 222 -37.99 40.14 0.07
C VAL A 222 -38.36 38.69 -0.21
N LEU A 223 -38.33 37.84 0.77
CA LEU A 223 -38.52 36.40 0.57
C LEU A 223 -40.00 35.94 0.57
N LYS A 224 -40.85 36.68 1.26
CA LYS A 224 -42.30 36.41 1.31
C LYS A 224 -42.62 34.90 1.50
N ASP A 225 -43.39 34.34 0.55
CA ASP A 225 -43.79 32.90 0.61
C ASP A 225 -42.67 31.94 0.27
N LYS A 226 -41.53 32.41 -0.23
CA LYS A 226 -40.35 31.57 -0.51
C LYS A 226 -39.47 31.35 0.72
N ALA A 227 -39.79 32.00 1.86
CA ALA A 227 -39.00 31.86 3.08
C ALA A 227 -39.22 30.49 3.73
N ILE A 228 -38.25 29.59 3.58
CA ILE A 228 -38.25 28.22 4.17
C ILE A 228 -38.25 28.28 5.72
N TRP A 229 -37.77 29.35 6.32
CA TRP A 229 -37.67 29.57 7.76
C TRP A 229 -39.04 29.57 8.47
N ARG A 230 -40.10 29.93 7.76
CA ARG A 230 -41.51 29.88 8.31
C ARG A 230 -41.91 28.48 8.73
N ARG A 231 -41.28 27.44 8.18
CA ARG A 231 -41.55 26.04 8.58
C ARG A 231 -40.99 25.70 9.96
N PHE A 232 -40.10 26.54 10.49
CA PHE A 232 -39.43 26.33 11.78
C PHE A 232 -39.90 27.30 12.86
N GLY A 233 -40.99 28.04 12.65
CA GLY A 233 -41.58 28.92 13.64
C GLY A 233 -40.82 30.23 13.88
N VAL A 234 -40.03 30.67 12.90
CA VAL A 234 -39.28 31.96 12.92
C VAL A 234 -39.88 32.92 11.90
#